data_8aedabef226a479a64989995421a95c4
#
_entry.id   8aedabef226a479a64989995421a95c4
#
_cell.length_a   1.000
_cell.length_b   1.000
_cell.length_c   1.000
_cell.angle_alpha   90.00
_cell.angle_beta   90.00
_cell.angle_gamma   90.00
#
_symmetry.space_group_name_H-M   'P 1'
#
loop_
_entity.id
_entity.type
_entity.pdbx_description
1 polymer ?
#
loop_
_entity_poly.entity_id
_entity_poly.type
_entity_poly.pdbx_seq_one_letter_code
_entity_poly.pdbx_strand_id
1 'polypeptide(L)'
;TTAGGVNNLGNRTVYLGNIHPETTIEEICNVVRGGLLHHIRYIPDKHICFVTFIDPTSAASFFALSNLQGLMIHNRRLKIGWGKHSGALPPAIALAVSGGASRNVYVGNLDETWTEERLRQDFSEYGEIELVNTLREKSCAFVNFTNIANAIKAIEAVRSKDEYKRFKVNFGKDRCGNPPRQVVANGQGQSQQEGTQSPSPVSGMRGQNSISPSAGASNNYNPLQGP
;
A
#
# COMPACT_ATOMS: atom_id res chain seq x y z
N THR A 1 25.44 -18.91 0.36
CA THR A 1 24.84 -18.49 0.74
C THR A 1 24.18 -18.35 2.04
N THR A 2 24.50 -19.11 3.01
CA THR A 2 23.81 -18.90 4.16
C THR A 2 24.31 -17.76 4.92
N ALA A 3 25.34 -17.19 4.52
CA ALA A 3 25.84 -16.06 5.19
C ALA A 3 24.85 -14.95 5.16
N GLY A 4 23.87 -15.12 4.35
CA GLY A 4 22.93 -14.07 4.22
C GLY A 4 22.15 -13.75 5.46
N GLY A 5 22.05 -14.69 6.37
CA GLY A 5 21.25 -14.46 7.54
C GLY A 5 21.69 -13.30 8.37
N VAL A 6 22.99 -13.18 8.59
CA VAL A 6 23.50 -12.12 9.41
C VAL A 6 23.47 -10.81 8.65
N ASN A 7 23.73 -10.87 7.36
CA ASN A 7 23.78 -9.66 6.56
C ASN A 7 22.40 -9.04 6.36
N ASN A 8 21.35 -9.77 6.65
CA ASN A 8 20.01 -9.24 6.45
C ASN A 8 19.35 -8.77 7.74
N LEU A 9 20.11 -8.71 8.82
CA LEU A 9 19.57 -8.17 10.04
C LEU A 9 19.24 -6.70 9.81
N GLY A 10 18.02 -6.32 10.04
CA GLY A 10 17.58 -4.96 9.81
C GLY A 10 17.27 -4.62 8.35
N ASN A 11 17.43 -5.59 7.45
CA ASN A 11 17.13 -5.35 6.04
C ASN A 11 15.62 -5.23 5.85
N ARG A 12 15.18 -4.22 5.13
CA ARG A 12 13.77 -3.97 4.88
C ARG A 12 13.36 -4.36 3.47
N THR A 13 14.27 -4.86 2.64
CA THR A 13 14.01 -5.16 1.23
C THR A 13 13.95 -6.66 0.95
N VAL A 14 12.82 -7.12 0.44
CA VAL A 14 12.59 -8.51 0.07
C VAL A 14 12.53 -8.60 -1.46
N TYR A 15 13.18 -9.62 -2.00
CA TYR A 15 13.24 -9.86 -3.44
C TYR A 15 12.17 -10.87 -3.82
N LEU A 16 11.47 -10.58 -4.90
CA LEU A 16 10.49 -11.50 -5.48
C LEU A 16 10.94 -11.83 -6.90
N GLY A 17 11.07 -13.11 -7.21
CA GLY A 17 11.49 -13.55 -8.53
C GLY A 17 10.48 -14.50 -9.15
N ASN A 18 10.75 -14.89 -10.37
CA ASN A 18 9.90 -15.81 -11.12
C ASN A 18 8.51 -15.22 -11.36
N ILE A 19 8.45 -13.92 -11.62
CA ILE A 19 7.18 -13.25 -11.80
C ILE A 19 6.69 -13.44 -13.23
N HIS A 20 5.42 -13.83 -13.38
CA HIS A 20 4.82 -14.03 -14.68
C HIS A 20 4.85 -12.72 -15.48
N PRO A 21 5.18 -12.77 -16.77
CA PRO A 21 5.33 -11.53 -17.57
C PRO A 21 4.09 -10.65 -17.63
N GLU A 22 2.92 -11.21 -17.43
CA GLU A 22 1.71 -10.41 -17.47
C GLU A 22 1.31 -9.82 -16.13
N THR A 23 2.14 -9.98 -15.14
CA THR A 23 1.83 -9.48 -13.79
C THR A 23 1.92 -7.96 -13.76
N THR A 24 0.96 -7.33 -13.10
CA THR A 24 0.99 -5.89 -12.90
C THR A 24 1.49 -5.58 -11.50
N ILE A 25 1.93 -4.35 -11.30
CA ILE A 25 2.41 -3.94 -9.98
C ILE A 25 1.26 -3.98 -8.98
N GLU A 26 0.05 -3.70 -9.44
CA GLU A 26 -1.14 -3.78 -8.58
C GLU A 26 -1.33 -5.21 -8.06
N GLU A 27 -1.15 -6.20 -8.92
CA GLU A 27 -1.30 -7.60 -8.53
C GLU A 27 -0.25 -8.00 -7.51
N ILE A 28 0.96 -7.47 -7.63
CA ILE A 28 2.01 -7.76 -6.66
C ILE A 28 1.60 -7.18 -5.30
N CYS A 29 1.12 -5.95 -5.28
CA CYS A 29 0.73 -5.32 -4.03
C CYS A 29 -0.50 -5.98 -3.41
N ASN A 30 -1.28 -6.70 -4.20
CA ASN A 30 -2.43 -7.42 -3.67
C ASN A 30 -2.03 -8.63 -2.84
N VAL A 31 -0.84 -9.17 -3.04
CA VAL A 31 -0.39 -10.33 -2.28
C VAL A 31 0.68 -10.01 -1.25
N VAL A 32 1.30 -8.84 -1.32
CA VAL A 32 2.32 -8.47 -0.35
C VAL A 32 1.63 -8.00 0.92
N ARG A 33 1.98 -8.58 2.04
CA ARG A 33 1.41 -8.24 3.35
C ARG A 33 2.52 -8.21 4.39
N GLY A 34 2.25 -7.65 5.52
CA GLY A 34 3.22 -7.62 6.61
C GLY A 34 3.43 -6.25 7.21
N GLY A 35 3.15 -5.21 6.48
CA GLY A 35 3.31 -3.85 6.98
C GLY A 35 3.32 -2.82 5.88
N LEU A 36 3.44 -1.57 6.27
CA LEU A 36 3.52 -0.48 5.31
C LEU A 36 4.76 -0.61 4.45
N LEU A 37 4.64 -0.25 3.21
CA LEU A 37 5.77 -0.26 2.31
C LEU A 37 6.41 1.10 2.23
N HIS A 38 7.74 1.13 2.11
CA HIS A 38 8.50 2.32 1.79
C HIS A 38 8.38 2.51 0.27
N HIS A 39 8.70 1.49 -0.49
CA HIS A 39 8.51 1.54 -1.94
C HIS A 39 8.55 0.13 -2.52
N ILE A 40 8.06 0.03 -3.75
CA ILE A 40 8.09 -1.23 -4.48
C ILE A 40 8.66 -0.92 -5.86
N ARG A 41 9.62 -1.72 -6.28
CA ARG A 41 10.26 -1.53 -7.56
C ARG A 41 10.11 -2.81 -8.38
N TYR A 42 9.29 -2.73 -9.39
CA TYR A 42 9.00 -3.87 -10.27
C TYR A 42 9.81 -3.71 -11.55
N ILE A 43 10.51 -4.75 -11.96
CA ILE A 43 11.29 -4.75 -13.18
C ILE A 43 10.75 -5.88 -14.07
N PRO A 44 9.70 -5.59 -14.85
CA PRO A 44 9.02 -6.64 -15.63
C PRO A 44 9.94 -7.38 -16.59
N ASP A 45 10.87 -6.68 -17.21
CA ASP A 45 11.78 -7.31 -18.15
C ASP A 45 12.63 -8.39 -17.54
N LYS A 46 12.88 -8.32 -16.26
CA LYS A 46 13.68 -9.30 -15.57
C LYS A 46 12.83 -10.25 -14.73
N HIS A 47 11.51 -10.05 -14.72
CA HIS A 47 10.59 -10.87 -13.97
C HIS A 47 10.88 -10.84 -12.46
N ILE A 48 11.33 -9.71 -11.96
CA ILE A 48 11.66 -9.56 -10.55
C ILE A 48 11.06 -8.28 -9.97
N CYS A 49 10.95 -8.27 -8.66
CA CYS A 49 10.43 -7.10 -7.94
C CYS A 49 11.13 -7.00 -6.60
N PHE A 50 11.40 -5.77 -6.16
CA PHE A 50 11.97 -5.53 -4.84
C PHE A 50 10.92 -4.77 -4.04
N VAL A 51 10.59 -5.30 -2.86
CA VAL A 51 9.60 -4.71 -1.97
C VAL A 51 10.32 -4.25 -0.72
N THR A 52 10.32 -2.95 -0.46
CA THR A 52 10.99 -2.40 0.72
C THR A 52 9.94 -1.94 1.70
N PHE A 53 9.96 -2.51 2.90
CA PHE A 53 9.02 -2.17 3.95
C PHE A 53 9.55 -1.00 4.78
N ILE A 54 8.68 -0.38 5.53
CA ILE A 54 9.08 0.67 6.47
C ILE A 54 9.82 0.01 7.65
N ASP A 55 9.33 -1.13 8.12
CA ASP A 55 9.84 -1.77 9.32
C ASP A 55 10.54 -3.08 8.98
N PRO A 56 11.75 -3.31 9.48
CA PRO A 56 12.45 -4.57 9.20
C PRO A 56 11.72 -5.79 9.76
N THR A 57 10.95 -5.62 10.82
CA THR A 57 10.17 -6.72 11.37
C THR A 57 9.09 -7.16 10.37
N SER A 58 8.49 -6.20 9.68
CA SER A 58 7.50 -6.50 8.65
C SER A 58 8.13 -7.25 7.49
N ALA A 59 9.32 -6.84 7.08
CA ALA A 59 10.04 -7.50 5.99
C ALA A 59 10.36 -8.95 6.38
N ALA A 60 10.84 -9.16 7.60
CA ALA A 60 11.18 -10.50 8.06
C ALA A 60 9.95 -11.39 8.15
N SER A 61 8.82 -10.86 8.61
CA SER A 61 7.58 -11.62 8.69
C SER A 61 7.09 -12.01 7.30
N PHE A 62 7.11 -11.05 6.38
CA PHE A 62 6.67 -11.33 5.01
C PHE A 62 7.57 -12.39 4.37
N PHE A 63 8.88 -12.25 4.56
CA PHE A 63 9.85 -13.20 4.01
C PHE A 63 9.57 -14.60 4.56
N ALA A 64 9.44 -14.74 5.87
CA ALA A 64 9.25 -16.04 6.48
C ALA A 64 7.93 -16.68 6.08
N LEU A 65 6.85 -15.92 6.12
CA LEU A 65 5.54 -16.45 5.81
C LEU A 65 5.43 -16.82 4.34
N SER A 66 5.98 -16.01 3.46
CA SER A 66 5.93 -16.29 2.03
C SER A 66 6.73 -17.52 1.65
N ASN A 67 7.84 -17.74 2.31
CA ASN A 67 8.62 -18.95 2.06
C ASN A 67 7.92 -20.20 2.64
N LEU A 68 7.26 -20.03 3.78
CA LEU A 68 6.58 -21.15 4.42
C LEU A 68 5.32 -21.55 3.67
N GLN A 69 4.48 -20.61 3.34
CA GLN A 69 3.22 -20.92 2.68
C GLN A 69 3.24 -20.87 1.18
N GLY A 70 4.24 -20.26 0.62
CA GLY A 70 4.30 -20.02 -0.81
C GLY A 70 3.52 -18.78 -1.19
N LEU A 71 3.99 -18.06 -2.18
CA LEU A 71 3.32 -16.87 -2.68
C LEU A 71 3.10 -17.09 -4.17
N MET A 72 1.85 -17.02 -4.61
CA MET A 72 1.49 -17.31 -5.99
C MET A 72 0.87 -16.13 -6.68
N ILE A 73 1.27 -15.89 -7.92
CA ILE A 73 0.61 -14.93 -8.80
C ILE A 73 0.52 -15.60 -10.17
N HIS A 74 -0.64 -15.57 -10.77
CA HIS A 74 -0.89 -16.21 -12.08
C HIS A 74 -0.47 -17.69 -12.07
N ASN A 75 -0.81 -18.38 -10.98
CA ASN A 75 -0.53 -19.81 -10.81
C ASN A 75 0.96 -20.12 -10.84
N ARG A 76 1.79 -19.14 -10.60
CA ARG A 76 3.24 -19.34 -10.60
C ARG A 76 3.75 -19.01 -9.21
N ARG A 77 4.50 -19.91 -8.61
CA ARG A 77 5.07 -19.67 -7.29
C ARG A 77 6.26 -18.74 -7.41
N LEU A 78 6.25 -17.68 -6.62
CA LEU A 78 7.32 -16.69 -6.65
C LEU A 78 8.52 -17.20 -5.86
N LYS A 79 9.70 -16.73 -6.28
CA LYS A 79 10.90 -17.05 -5.58
C LYS A 79 11.12 -15.91 -4.60
N ILE A 80 11.24 -16.20 -3.33
CA ILE A 80 11.36 -15.19 -2.29
C ILE A 80 12.80 -15.18 -1.76
N GLY A 81 13.40 -14.02 -1.73
CA GLY A 81 14.76 -13.88 -1.20
C GLY A 81 14.93 -12.53 -0.57
N TRP A 82 16.15 -12.23 -0.15
CA TRP A 82 16.45 -10.90 0.37
C TRP A 82 17.05 -10.07 -0.74
N GLY A 83 16.69 -8.79 -0.79
CA GLY A 83 17.31 -7.87 -1.72
C GLY A 83 18.52 -7.25 -1.09
N LYS A 84 19.13 -6.28 -1.78
CA LYS A 84 20.26 -5.58 -1.24
C LYS A 84 19.81 -4.87 0.02
N HIS A 85 20.65 -4.85 1.04
CA HIS A 85 20.31 -4.27 2.33
C HIS A 85 19.86 -2.82 2.16
N SER A 86 18.68 -2.52 2.70
CA SER A 86 18.08 -1.21 2.53
C SER A 86 18.74 -0.12 3.34
N GLY A 87 19.46 -0.48 4.37
CA GLY A 87 19.97 0.48 5.31
C GLY A 87 18.89 0.96 6.25
N ALA A 88 19.18 2.00 7.00
CA ALA A 88 18.24 2.54 7.96
C ALA A 88 17.16 3.33 7.26
N LEU A 89 16.00 3.41 7.88
CA LEU A 89 14.90 4.22 7.33
C LEU A 89 15.27 5.70 7.47
N PRO A 90 15.14 6.49 6.41
CA PRO A 90 15.45 7.91 6.51
C PRO A 90 14.59 8.59 7.58
N PRO A 91 15.19 9.47 8.39
CA PRO A 91 14.45 10.10 9.48
C PRO A 91 13.20 10.87 9.04
N ALA A 92 13.26 11.52 7.88
CA ALA A 92 12.10 12.27 7.39
C ALA A 92 10.94 11.33 7.09
N ILE A 93 11.22 10.14 6.57
CA ILE A 93 10.18 9.16 6.28
C ILE A 93 9.64 8.60 7.60
N ALA A 94 10.52 8.32 8.56
CA ALA A 94 10.09 7.81 9.85
C ALA A 94 9.16 8.80 10.53
N LEU A 95 9.48 10.08 10.46
CA LEU A 95 8.66 11.11 11.06
C LEU A 95 7.30 11.19 10.36
N ALA A 96 7.30 11.16 9.03
CA ALA A 96 6.06 11.22 8.28
C ALA A 96 5.15 10.03 8.59
N VAL A 97 5.74 8.84 8.71
CA VAL A 97 4.97 7.63 9.01
C VAL A 97 4.36 7.72 10.42
N SER A 98 5.10 8.29 11.37
CA SER A 98 4.56 8.44 12.72
C SER A 98 3.36 9.41 12.72
N GLY A 99 3.28 10.27 11.74
CA GLY A 99 2.16 11.17 11.56
C GLY A 99 1.06 10.61 10.67
N GLY A 100 1.16 9.35 10.27
CA GLY A 100 0.12 8.71 9.48
C GLY A 100 0.39 8.58 7.99
N ALA A 101 1.58 8.91 7.53
CA ALA A 101 1.88 8.83 6.09
C ALA A 101 1.87 7.39 5.57
N SER A 102 1.46 7.24 4.34
CA SER A 102 1.48 5.97 3.64
C SER A 102 1.62 6.23 2.15
N ARG A 103 1.70 5.18 1.34
CA ARG A 103 1.76 5.31 -0.13
C ARG A 103 0.41 5.71 -0.70
N ASN A 104 -0.66 5.69 0.10
CA ASN A 104 -2.01 5.89 -0.37
C ASN A 104 -2.50 7.29 -0.05
N VAL A 105 -2.95 8.01 -1.07
CA VAL A 105 -3.49 9.36 -0.90
C VAL A 105 -5.00 9.28 -1.07
N TYR A 106 -5.74 9.75 -0.05
CA TYR A 106 -7.20 9.80 -0.08
C TYR A 106 -7.63 11.17 -0.55
N VAL A 107 -8.57 11.22 -1.50
CA VAL A 107 -9.14 12.48 -1.98
C VAL A 107 -10.64 12.36 -1.80
N GLY A 108 -11.22 13.14 -0.89
CA GLY A 108 -12.64 13.08 -0.60
C GLY A 108 -13.39 14.30 -1.08
N ASN A 109 -14.70 14.19 -1.07
CA ASN A 109 -15.58 15.27 -1.46
C ASN A 109 -15.55 15.51 -2.96
N LEU A 110 -15.29 14.47 -3.74
CA LEU A 110 -15.25 14.58 -5.21
C LEU A 110 -16.67 14.60 -5.77
N ASP A 111 -16.86 15.33 -6.84
CA ASP A 111 -18.14 15.30 -7.54
C ASP A 111 -18.06 14.30 -8.69
N GLU A 112 -19.15 14.12 -9.42
CA GLU A 112 -19.23 13.12 -10.44
C GLU A 112 -18.37 13.37 -11.66
N THR A 113 -17.86 14.55 -11.81
CA THR A 113 -17.05 14.87 -12.99
C THR A 113 -15.62 14.37 -12.86
N TRP A 114 -15.20 13.97 -11.67
CA TRP A 114 -13.84 13.51 -11.46
C TRP A 114 -13.70 12.05 -11.83
N THR A 115 -12.77 11.75 -12.70
CA THR A 115 -12.55 10.39 -13.19
C THR A 115 -11.20 9.87 -12.74
N GLU A 116 -11.04 8.57 -12.81
CA GLU A 116 -9.78 7.95 -12.52
C GLU A 116 -8.69 8.53 -13.42
N GLU A 117 -8.98 8.74 -14.68
CA GLU A 117 -8.03 9.28 -15.61
C GLU A 117 -7.56 10.66 -15.23
N ARG A 118 -8.47 11.51 -14.81
CA ARG A 118 -8.10 12.85 -14.40
C ARG A 118 -7.20 12.83 -13.17
N LEU A 119 -7.54 11.98 -12.20
CA LEU A 119 -6.72 11.86 -11.00
C LEU A 119 -5.34 11.33 -11.34
N ARG A 120 -5.28 10.34 -12.21
CA ARG A 120 -4.00 9.77 -12.62
C ARG A 120 -3.16 10.84 -13.31
N GLN A 121 -3.76 11.65 -14.13
CA GLN A 121 -3.06 12.68 -14.84
C GLN A 121 -2.53 13.74 -13.88
N ASP A 122 -3.35 14.17 -12.92
CA ASP A 122 -2.96 15.21 -11.99
C ASP A 122 -1.91 14.75 -10.98
N PHE A 123 -1.90 13.46 -10.62
CA PHE A 123 -0.98 12.97 -9.61
C PHE A 123 0.29 12.33 -10.18
N SER A 124 0.32 11.99 -11.46
CA SER A 124 1.46 11.29 -12.04
C SER A 124 2.74 12.13 -12.07
N GLU A 125 2.60 13.46 -11.99
CA GLU A 125 3.80 14.29 -11.98
C GLU A 125 4.60 14.10 -10.69
N TYR A 126 4.01 13.54 -9.63
CA TYR A 126 4.70 13.37 -8.37
C TYR A 126 5.41 12.03 -8.25
N GLY A 127 5.13 11.11 -9.15
CA GLY A 127 5.80 9.81 -9.15
C GLY A 127 4.94 8.73 -9.76
N GLU A 128 5.49 7.54 -9.79
CA GLU A 128 4.80 6.40 -10.38
C GLU A 128 3.61 6.00 -9.54
N ILE A 129 2.47 5.80 -10.19
CA ILE A 129 1.24 5.42 -9.54
C ILE A 129 1.05 3.93 -9.69
N GLU A 130 0.74 3.26 -8.58
CA GLU A 130 0.43 1.85 -8.62
C GLU A 130 -1.02 1.64 -9.00
N LEU A 131 -1.92 2.42 -8.43
CA LEU A 131 -3.35 2.20 -8.60
C LEU A 131 -4.13 3.44 -8.25
N VAL A 132 -5.15 3.75 -9.04
CA VAL A 132 -6.14 4.77 -8.69
C VAL A 132 -7.46 4.05 -8.53
N ASN A 133 -8.11 4.21 -7.38
CA ASN A 133 -9.37 3.54 -7.10
C ASN A 133 -10.41 4.59 -6.74
N THR A 134 -11.50 4.68 -7.51
CA THR A 134 -12.56 5.63 -7.23
C THR A 134 -13.75 4.92 -6.62
N LEU A 135 -14.32 5.51 -5.57
CA LEU A 135 -15.50 4.99 -4.93
C LEU A 135 -16.60 6.03 -5.07
N ARG A 136 -17.34 5.94 -6.15
CA ARG A 136 -18.33 6.97 -6.47
C ARG A 136 -19.41 7.10 -5.42
N GLU A 137 -19.85 6.00 -4.85
CA GLU A 137 -20.87 6.08 -3.83
C GLU A 137 -20.42 6.80 -2.57
N LYS A 138 -19.12 6.94 -2.37
CA LYS A 138 -18.60 7.66 -1.22
C LYS A 138 -17.96 8.98 -1.63
N SER A 139 -18.07 9.33 -2.88
CA SER A 139 -17.54 10.58 -3.42
C SER A 139 -16.05 10.76 -3.09
N CYS A 140 -15.30 9.69 -3.22
CA CYS A 140 -13.87 9.75 -2.90
C CYS A 140 -13.05 8.86 -3.84
N ALA A 141 -11.75 9.01 -3.75
CA ALA A 141 -10.82 8.20 -4.52
C ALA A 141 -9.53 8.01 -3.73
N PHE A 142 -8.79 6.99 -4.11
CA PHE A 142 -7.50 6.71 -3.51
C PHE A 142 -6.45 6.63 -4.63
N VAL A 143 -5.34 7.34 -4.45
CA VAL A 143 -4.23 7.30 -5.40
C VAL A 143 -3.06 6.66 -4.67
N ASN A 144 -2.67 5.47 -5.09
CA ASN A 144 -1.61 4.70 -4.46
C ASN A 144 -0.33 4.85 -5.27
N PHE A 145 0.70 5.38 -4.64
CA PHE A 145 2.00 5.52 -5.30
C PHE A 145 2.87 4.30 -5.02
N THR A 146 3.86 4.06 -5.84
CA THR A 146 4.81 2.97 -5.58
C THR A 146 5.80 3.35 -4.49
N ASN A 147 5.99 4.64 -4.21
CA ASN A 147 6.96 5.12 -3.23
C ASN A 147 6.30 6.09 -2.27
N ILE A 148 6.45 5.85 -0.98
CA ILE A 148 5.84 6.69 0.04
C ILE A 148 6.31 8.15 -0.06
N ALA A 149 7.55 8.37 -0.46
CA ALA A 149 8.08 9.74 -0.59
C ALA A 149 7.29 10.53 -1.62
N ASN A 150 6.82 9.87 -2.67
CA ASN A 150 6.03 10.53 -3.70
C ASN A 150 4.63 10.86 -3.19
N ALA A 151 4.04 10.01 -2.37
CA ALA A 151 2.75 10.29 -1.77
C ALA A 151 2.84 11.50 -0.84
N ILE A 152 3.91 11.58 -0.06
CA ILE A 152 4.14 12.71 0.85
C ILE A 152 4.23 14.01 0.05
N LYS A 153 5.02 13.97 -1.02
CA LYS A 153 5.18 15.14 -1.87
C LYS A 153 3.87 15.53 -2.53
N ALA A 154 3.12 14.54 -3.00
CA ALA A 154 1.87 14.79 -3.70
C ALA A 154 0.85 15.48 -2.79
N ILE A 155 0.73 15.03 -1.55
CA ILE A 155 -0.22 15.62 -0.63
C ILE A 155 0.08 17.08 -0.38
N GLU A 156 1.35 17.40 -0.15
CA GLU A 156 1.72 18.77 0.10
C GLU A 156 1.45 19.65 -1.11
N ALA A 157 1.79 19.17 -2.28
CA ALA A 157 1.62 19.95 -3.50
C ALA A 157 0.15 20.12 -3.88
N VAL A 158 -0.62 19.05 -3.78
CA VAL A 158 -2.00 19.08 -4.21
C VAL A 158 -2.86 19.96 -3.29
N ARG A 159 -2.57 19.95 -2.01
CA ARG A 159 -3.33 20.78 -1.06
C ARG A 159 -3.25 22.26 -1.38
N SER A 160 -2.18 22.69 -2.07
CA SER A 160 -2.03 24.08 -2.40
C SER A 160 -2.63 24.43 -3.76
N LYS A 161 -3.10 23.46 -4.52
CA LYS A 161 -3.69 23.75 -5.83
C LYS A 161 -5.13 24.17 -5.68
N ASP A 162 -5.51 25.23 -6.37
CA ASP A 162 -6.87 25.76 -6.27
C ASP A 162 -7.92 24.74 -6.60
N GLU A 163 -7.69 23.89 -7.57
CA GLU A 163 -8.65 22.89 -7.98
C GLU A 163 -8.93 21.89 -6.89
N TYR A 164 -8.02 21.71 -5.98
CA TYR A 164 -8.13 20.69 -4.94
C TYR A 164 -8.47 21.26 -3.57
N LYS A 165 -8.60 22.58 -3.45
CA LYS A 165 -8.83 23.18 -2.14
C LYS A 165 -10.15 22.79 -1.49
N ARG A 166 -11.15 22.46 -2.28
CA ARG A 166 -12.44 22.05 -1.75
C ARG A 166 -12.47 20.56 -1.40
N PHE A 167 -11.43 19.84 -1.74
CA PHE A 167 -11.40 18.42 -1.47
C PHE A 167 -10.65 18.14 -0.19
N LYS A 168 -10.99 16.98 0.43
CA LYS A 168 -10.30 16.58 1.62
C LYS A 168 -9.18 15.65 1.16
N VAL A 169 -7.95 16.05 1.35
CA VAL A 169 -6.79 15.28 0.89
C VAL A 169 -5.97 14.83 2.09
N ASN A 170 -5.91 13.54 2.34
CA ASN A 170 -5.20 12.98 3.48
C ASN A 170 -4.52 11.67 3.07
N PHE A 171 -3.74 11.08 3.97
CA PHE A 171 -3.19 9.76 3.71
C PHE A 171 -4.27 8.71 3.98
N GLY A 172 -4.36 7.71 3.12
CA GLY A 172 -5.20 6.56 3.35
C GLY A 172 -4.35 5.43 3.92
N LYS A 173 -4.85 4.20 3.90
CA LYS A 173 -4.11 3.07 4.40
C LYS A 173 -3.42 2.33 3.28
N ASP A 174 -2.19 1.91 3.54
CA ASP A 174 -1.49 1.03 2.60
C ASP A 174 -2.05 -0.37 2.82
N ARG A 175 -2.63 -0.95 1.77
CA ARG A 175 -3.24 -2.26 1.91
C ARG A 175 -2.24 -3.38 2.22
N CYS A 176 -0.99 -3.16 1.95
CA CYS A 176 0.05 -4.13 2.30
C CYS A 176 0.22 -4.22 3.81
N GLY A 177 -0.30 -3.25 4.54
CA GLY A 177 -0.32 -3.29 5.99
C GLY A 177 -1.51 -4.04 6.57
N ASN A 178 -2.43 -4.50 5.73
CA ASN A 178 -3.55 -5.31 6.20
C ASN A 178 -3.06 -6.69 6.62
N PRO A 179 -3.83 -7.42 7.43
CA PRO A 179 -3.41 -8.77 7.82
C PRO A 179 -3.31 -9.68 6.61
N PRO A 180 -2.48 -10.71 6.68
CA PRO A 180 -2.38 -11.65 5.59
C PRO A 180 -3.74 -12.31 5.35
N ARG A 181 -4.04 -12.61 4.08
CA ARG A 181 -5.28 -13.26 3.79
C ARG A 181 -5.23 -14.68 4.29
N GLN A 182 -6.33 -15.13 4.88
CA GLN A 182 -6.39 -16.48 5.32
C GLN A 182 -6.84 -17.33 4.15
N VAL A 183 -6.20 -18.43 3.92
CA VAL A 183 -6.60 -19.34 2.87
C VAL A 183 -7.76 -20.13 3.41
N VAL A 184 -8.92 -19.89 2.85
CA VAL A 184 -10.09 -20.62 3.26
C VAL A 184 -9.95 -22.00 2.67
N ALA A 185 -9.97 -22.98 3.49
CA ALA A 185 -9.79 -24.33 3.04
C ALA A 185 -10.83 -24.80 2.07
N ASN A 186 -11.91 -24.11 1.93
CA ASN A 186 -12.94 -24.54 1.08
C ASN A 186 -12.85 -24.16 -0.33
N GLY A 187 -11.82 -23.72 -0.79
CA GLY A 187 -11.73 -23.45 -2.18
C GLY A 187 -12.71 -22.48 -2.75
N GLN A 188 -13.48 -21.82 -1.98
CA GLN A 188 -14.37 -20.93 -2.48
C GLN A 188 -13.68 -19.70 -2.64
N GLY A 189 -13.19 -19.46 -3.70
CA GLY A 189 -12.49 -18.30 -4.01
C GLY A 189 -13.27 -17.12 -3.78
N GLN A 190 -13.10 -16.41 -2.81
CA GLN A 190 -13.74 -15.32 -2.55
C GLN A 190 -13.04 -14.24 -3.09
N SER A 191 -13.44 -13.68 -4.07
CA SER A 191 -12.83 -12.59 -4.60
C SER A 191 -13.13 -11.48 -3.73
N GLN A 192 -12.36 -11.12 -2.91
CA GLN A 192 -12.58 -10.13 -2.09
C GLN A 192 -12.28 -8.88 -2.59
N GLN A 193 -13.01 -7.98 -2.46
CA GLN A 193 -12.83 -6.74 -2.77
C GLN A 193 -12.03 -6.09 -1.87
N GLU A 194 -10.90 -6.16 -1.92
CA GLU A 194 -10.04 -5.59 -1.09
C GLU A 194 -10.09 -4.22 -0.94
N GLY A 195 -10.25 -3.51 -1.83
CA GLY A 195 -10.19 -2.14 -1.76
C GLY A 195 -11.07 -1.47 -0.97
N THR A 196 -11.94 -2.16 -0.59
CA THR A 196 -12.83 -1.47 0.09
C THR A 196 -12.48 -1.22 1.39
N GLN A 197 -11.85 -1.10 1.79
CA GLN A 197 -11.72 -0.74 3.00
C GLN A 197 -11.40 0.35 3.43
N SER A 198 -12.09 0.57 3.14
CA SER A 198 -11.97 1.54 3.59
C SER A 198 -12.14 2.10 4.33
N PRO A 199 -12.45 2.33 4.59
CA PRO A 199 -12.66 3.07 5.27
C PRO A 199 -12.90 3.41 6.03
N SER A 200 -13.07 3.14 6.15
CA SER A 200 -13.12 3.75 6.88
C SER A 200 -13.06 4.28 7.54
N PRO A 201 -13.63 4.09 7.68
CA PRO A 201 -13.45 4.83 8.42
C PRO A 201 -13.66 5.11 9.19
N VAL A 202 -14.02 4.80 9.37
CA VAL A 202 -13.88 5.09 10.18
C VAL A 202 -14.15 5.39 10.81
N SER A 203 -14.83 5.20 10.95
CA SER A 203 -14.75 5.57 11.59
C SER A 203 -14.84 5.62 12.26
N GLY A 204 -15.40 5.32 12.51
CA GLY A 204 -15.09 5.35 13.03
C GLY A 204 -15.14 5.33 13.76
N MET A 205 -15.23 5.03 14.13
CA MET A 205 -14.86 4.78 14.64
C MET A 205 -14.78 4.99 15.39
N ARG A 206 -15.37 4.83 15.67
CA ARG A 206 -15.03 4.75 16.26
C ARG A 206 -14.73 5.03 16.75
N GLY A 207 -15.61 4.76 16.91
CA GLY A 207 -15.00 4.67 17.08
C GLY A 207 -14.81 4.64 17.53
N GLN A 208 -14.80 4.48 17.64
CA GLN A 208 -14.34 4.28 17.75
C GLN A 208 -13.90 4.47 17.66
N ASN A 209 -14.56 4.23 17.80
CA ASN A 209 -13.93 4.22 17.66
C ASN A 209 -13.56 4.62 17.33
N SER A 210 -14.06 4.56 16.76
CA SER A 210 -13.56 4.78 16.29
C SER A 210 -13.27 4.94 16.01
N ILE A 211 -13.64 4.81 15.78
CA ILE A 211 -13.14 4.83 15.32
C ILE A 211 -13.05 4.87 14.98
N SER A 212 -13.34 4.72 14.55
CA SER A 212 -13.06 4.79 14.03
C SER A 212 -13.04 4.71 13.89
N PRO A 213 -13.35 4.38 13.67
CA PRO A 213 -13.07 4.26 13.34
C PRO A 213 -13.09 4.11 13.25
N SER A 214 -13.65 3.65 12.78
CA SER A 214 -13.26 3.60 12.55
C SER A 214 -13.17 3.62 12.48
N ALA A 215 -13.82 3.21 12.15
CA ALA A 215 -13.36 3.26 11.97
C ALA A 215 -13.12 3.29 11.79
N GLY A 216 -13.78 2.77 11.89
CA GLY A 216 -13.19 2.87 11.62
C GLY A 216 -13.02 3.07 11.44
N ALA A 217 -13.37 2.61 10.89
CA ALA A 217 -12.83 2.81 10.72
C ALA A 217 -12.60 2.93 10.62
N SER A 218 -13.07 2.45 10.43
CA SER A 218 -12.50 2.53 10.37
C SER A 218 -12.26 2.67 10.29
N ASN A 219 -12.66 2.25 9.93
CA ASN A 219 -12.10 2.34 9.93
C ASN A 219 -11.90 2.74 9.81
N ASN A 220 -12.39 2.47 9.54
CA ASN A 220 -11.89 2.78 9.56
C ASN A 220 -11.62 3.53 9.34
N TYR A 221 -12.01 3.70 9.03
CA TYR A 221 -11.47 4.39 8.86
C TYR A 221 -11.27 5.11 8.97
N ASN A 222 -11.49 5.28 9.12
CA ASN A 222 -11.00 5.98 9.39
C ASN A 222 -10.55 6.68 9.38
N PRO A 223 -10.75 6.96 9.12
CA PRO A 223 -10.21 7.58 9.19
C PRO A 223 -9.98 7.89 9.52
N LEU A 224 -10.11 7.93 9.42
CA LEU A 224 -9.76 8.10 9.88
C LEU A 224 -9.96 8.37 10.39
N GLN A 225 -10.46 8.52 10.46
CA GLN A 225 -10.48 8.74 10.90
C GLN A 225 -10.61 9.15 11.21
N GLY A 226 -11.23 9.12 11.12
CA GLY A 226 -11.10 9.52 11.32
C GLY A 226 -11.33 9.91 11.56
N PRO A 227 -11.38 9.89 11.57
CA PRO A 227 -11.23 10.18 11.69
C PRO A 227 -11.28 10.46 11.86
#